data_10533340fd4d8af2bb58678e9cf75bc4
#
_entry.id   10533340fd4d8af2bb58678e9cf75bc4
#
_cell.length_a   1.000
_cell.length_b   1.000
_cell.length_c   1.000
_cell.angle_alpha   90.00
_cell.angle_beta   90.00
_cell.angle_gamma   90.00
#
_symmetry.space_group_name_H-M   'P 1'
#
loop_
_entity.id
_entity.type
_entity.pdbx_description
1 polymer ?
#
loop_
_entity_poly.entity_id
_entity_poly.type
_entity_poly.pdbx_seq_one_letter_code
_entity_poly.pdbx_strand_id
1 'polypeptide(L)'
;MTLLLSCLAVAGDNYQTAKVVKWENSTYQQKKNKVGQWVVYYIQIDATTYEVARKKETKPKMQPGDTVQLDVKGNKATVINARGHKEQYQVVGQAQAPGQ
;
A
#
# COMPACT_ATOMS: atom_id res chain seq x y z
N MET A 1 -5.09 -20.75 19.03
CA MET A 1 -4.89 -19.97 18.99
C MET A 1 -4.67 -19.35 18.80
N THR A 2 -4.54 -19.17 18.68
CA THR A 2 -4.29 -18.26 18.47
C THR A 2 -3.93 -17.52 18.45
N LEU A 3 -3.72 -17.47 18.38
CA LEU A 3 -3.28 -16.54 18.37
C LEU A 3 -2.92 -15.92 18.26
N LEU A 4 -2.75 -15.90 18.14
CA LEU A 4 -2.32 -15.04 18.06
C LEU A 4 -2.06 -14.38 17.89
N LEU A 5 -1.97 -14.34 17.67
CA LEU A 5 -1.63 -13.45 17.51
C LEU A 5 -1.37 -12.69 17.65
N SER A 6 -1.26 -12.58 17.66
CA SER A 6 -0.91 -11.67 17.80
C SER A 6 -0.61 -11.03 17.87
N CYS A 7 -0.41 -10.91 17.83
CA CYS A 7 -0.08 -10.09 17.87
C CYS A 7 0.20 -9.41 17.81
N LEU A 8 0.38 -9.46 17.67
CA LEU A 8 0.61 -8.57 17.65
C LEU A 8 0.60 -7.70 17.84
N ALA A 9 0.57 -8.31 17.97
CA ALA A 9 0.08 -7.10 18.37
C ALA A 9 0.90 -5.90 18.37
N VAL A 10 0.93 -5.34 17.51
CA VAL A 10 1.60 -4.09 17.53
C VAL A 10 0.69 -3.09 18.19
N ALA A 11 1.09 -2.64 19.32
CA ALA A 11 0.27 -1.82 20.14
C ALA A 11 -0.20 -0.58 19.39
N GLY A 12 -1.49 -0.36 19.39
CA GLY A 12 -2.07 0.86 18.90
C GLY A 12 -2.18 1.03 17.39
N ASP A 13 -1.63 0.11 16.64
CA ASP A 13 -1.68 0.22 15.19
C ASP A 13 -2.78 -0.66 14.63
N ASN A 14 -3.38 -0.20 13.55
CA ASN A 14 -4.47 -0.92 12.91
C ASN A 14 -4.02 -1.55 11.61
N TYR A 15 -2.91 -2.26 11.67
CA TYR A 15 -2.40 -2.93 10.49
C TYR A 15 -3.25 -4.13 10.13
N GLN A 16 -3.50 -4.26 8.85
CA GLN A 16 -4.21 -5.41 8.32
C GLN A 16 -3.32 -6.09 7.31
N THR A 17 -3.42 -7.42 7.28
CA THR A 17 -2.68 -8.19 6.30
C THR A 17 -3.28 -7.93 4.93
N ALA A 18 -2.43 -7.63 3.97
CA ALA A 18 -2.85 -7.28 2.64
C ALA A 18 -1.93 -7.93 1.62
N LYS A 19 -2.35 -7.94 0.38
CA LYS A 19 -1.57 -8.54 -0.69
C LYS A 19 -1.35 -7.54 -1.81
N VAL A 20 -0.11 -7.46 -2.29
CA VAL A 20 0.20 -6.65 -3.46
C VAL A 20 -0.31 -7.40 -4.69
N VAL A 21 -1.23 -6.78 -5.41
CA VAL A 21 -1.83 -7.39 -6.60
C VAL A 21 -0.99 -7.12 -7.83
N LYS A 22 -0.56 -5.87 -7.97
CA LYS A 22 0.27 -5.45 -9.10
C LYS A 22 0.88 -4.11 -8.79
N TRP A 23 1.77 -3.67 -9.66
CA TRP A 23 2.28 -2.31 -9.64
C TRP A 23 2.38 -1.82 -11.07
N GLU A 24 2.42 -0.50 -11.22
CA GLU A 24 2.62 0.07 -12.54
C GLU A 24 3.27 1.44 -12.40
N ASN A 25 3.95 1.86 -13.44
CA ASN A 25 4.52 3.20 -13.49
C ASN A 25 3.43 4.19 -13.84
N SER A 26 3.44 5.33 -13.16
CA SER A 26 2.47 6.37 -13.41
C SER A 26 3.14 7.73 -13.23
N THR A 27 2.40 8.78 -13.47
CA THR A 27 2.90 10.13 -13.34
C THR A 27 2.06 10.89 -12.34
N TYR A 28 2.64 11.94 -11.79
CA TYR A 28 1.93 12.85 -10.91
C TYR A 28 2.37 14.27 -11.19
N GLN A 29 1.49 15.21 -10.93
CA GLN A 29 1.79 16.63 -11.13
C GLN A 29 2.66 17.11 -9.97
N GLN A 30 3.84 17.63 -10.27
CA GLN A 30 4.73 18.17 -9.24
C GLN A 30 4.46 19.65 -9.00
N LYS A 31 4.84 20.46 -9.98
CA LYS A 31 4.68 21.90 -9.95
C LYS A 31 4.24 22.32 -11.33
N LYS A 32 4.14 23.60 -11.54
CA LYS A 32 3.77 24.12 -12.87
C LYS A 32 4.65 23.45 -13.93
N ASN A 33 4.02 22.82 -14.86
CA ASN A 33 4.69 22.23 -16.03
C ASN A 33 5.69 21.15 -15.72
N LYS A 34 5.67 20.60 -14.50
CA LYS A 34 6.56 19.51 -14.14
C LYS A 34 5.75 18.29 -13.77
N VAL A 35 6.16 17.17 -14.34
CA VAL A 35 5.51 15.90 -14.09
C VAL A 35 6.56 14.94 -13.53
N GLY A 36 6.24 14.32 -12.39
CA GLY A 36 7.10 13.32 -11.81
C GLY A 36 6.62 11.93 -12.15
N GLN A 37 7.45 10.95 -11.91
CA GLN A 37 7.11 9.56 -12.11
C GLN A 37 7.21 8.81 -10.80
N TRP A 38 6.30 7.88 -10.59
CA TRP A 38 6.31 7.04 -9.42
C TRP A 38 5.75 5.66 -9.76
N VAL A 39 5.94 4.73 -8.81
CA VAL A 39 5.33 3.41 -8.90
C VAL A 39 4.06 3.44 -8.08
N VAL A 40 2.97 3.00 -8.68
CA VAL A 40 1.69 2.85 -7.98
C VAL A 40 1.49 1.38 -7.72
N TYR A 41 1.30 1.04 -6.44
CA TYR A 41 1.02 -0.33 -6.03
C TYR A 41 -0.47 -0.49 -5.79
N TYR A 42 -0.99 -1.62 -6.20
CA TYR A 42 -2.37 -2.00 -5.95
C TYR A 42 -2.35 -3.05 -4.85
N ILE A 43 -2.81 -2.67 -3.67
CA ILE A 43 -2.74 -3.50 -2.48
C ILE A 43 -4.16 -3.81 -2.03
N GLN A 44 -4.47 -5.09 -1.93
CA GLN A 44 -5.83 -5.56 -1.67
C GLN A 44 -6.00 -6.04 -0.24
N ILE A 45 -7.05 -5.55 0.40
CA ILE A 45 -7.54 -6.05 1.68
C ILE A 45 -8.99 -6.47 1.43
N ASP A 46 -9.28 -7.77 1.54
CA ASP A 46 -10.62 -8.30 1.27
C ASP A 46 -11.10 -7.85 -0.12
N ALA A 47 -12.20 -7.11 -0.19
CA ALA A 47 -12.75 -6.66 -1.47
C ALA A 47 -12.28 -5.27 -1.89
N THR A 48 -11.42 -4.64 -1.10
CA THR A 48 -10.97 -3.29 -1.38
C THR A 48 -9.54 -3.30 -1.87
N THR A 49 -9.28 -2.61 -2.96
CA THR A 49 -7.94 -2.43 -3.49
C THR A 49 -7.55 -0.97 -3.34
N TYR A 50 -6.46 -0.72 -2.65
CA TYR A 50 -5.91 0.62 -2.48
C TYR A 50 -4.78 0.83 -3.47
N GLU A 51 -4.77 1.98 -4.10
CA GLU A 51 -3.67 2.39 -4.97
C GLU A 51 -2.81 3.36 -4.18
N VAL A 52 -1.56 2.98 -3.97
CA VAL A 52 -0.65 3.76 -3.13
C VAL A 52 0.65 4.03 -3.86
N ALA A 53 1.22 5.20 -3.60
CA ALA A 53 2.45 5.61 -4.24
C ALA A 53 3.20 6.59 -3.35
N ARG A 54 4.49 6.73 -3.59
CA ARG A 54 5.29 7.76 -2.92
C ARG A 54 6.26 8.37 -3.91
N LYS A 55 6.45 9.67 -3.76
CA LYS A 55 7.18 10.47 -4.75
C LYS A 55 8.63 10.06 -4.96
N LYS A 56 9.24 9.47 -3.95
CA LYS A 56 10.64 9.08 -4.04
C LYS A 56 10.84 7.67 -4.55
N GLU A 57 9.78 6.94 -4.79
CA GLU A 57 9.88 5.55 -5.19
C GLU A 57 9.55 5.43 -6.67
N THR A 58 10.59 5.35 -7.48
CA THR A 58 10.45 5.28 -8.92
C THR A 58 10.68 3.89 -9.47
N LYS A 59 11.17 2.98 -8.63
CA LYS A 59 11.35 1.57 -8.99
C LYS A 59 10.61 0.71 -7.99
N PRO A 60 10.02 -0.39 -8.42
CA PRO A 60 9.22 -1.20 -7.50
C PRO A 60 10.09 -1.87 -6.44
N LYS A 61 9.66 -1.77 -5.21
CA LYS A 61 10.26 -2.47 -4.08
C LYS A 61 9.38 -3.59 -3.57
N MET A 62 8.14 -3.65 -4.03
CA MET A 62 7.21 -4.71 -3.70
C MET A 62 6.76 -5.37 -5.00
N GLN A 63 6.51 -6.67 -4.95
CA GLN A 63 6.16 -7.44 -6.12
C GLN A 63 4.77 -8.02 -5.97
N PRO A 64 4.08 -8.31 -7.09
CA PRO A 64 2.79 -8.98 -7.03
C PRO A 64 2.90 -10.30 -6.27
N GLY A 65 1.96 -10.52 -5.37
CA GLY A 65 1.96 -11.69 -4.51
C GLY A 65 2.57 -11.47 -3.15
N ASP A 66 3.29 -10.39 -2.96
CA ASP A 66 3.87 -10.08 -1.65
C ASP A 66 2.78 -9.86 -0.64
N THR A 67 2.98 -10.38 0.57
CA THR A 67 2.10 -10.12 1.70
C THR A 67 2.70 -8.99 2.51
N VAL A 68 1.90 -7.99 2.79
CA VAL A 68 2.34 -6.80 3.53
C VAL A 68 1.33 -6.49 4.63
N GLN A 69 1.73 -5.61 5.53
CA GLN A 69 0.83 -5.06 6.53
C GLN A 69 0.49 -3.64 6.12
N LEU A 70 -0.79 -3.30 6.16
CA LEU A 70 -1.28 -2.02 5.64
C LEU A 70 -2.15 -1.34 6.67
N ASP A 71 -1.88 -0.07 6.91
CA ASP A 71 -2.68 0.78 7.77
C ASP A 71 -3.05 2.04 6.99
N VAL A 72 -4.32 2.19 6.65
CA VAL A 72 -4.80 3.33 5.87
C VAL A 72 -5.50 4.30 6.79
N LYS A 73 -5.06 5.54 6.76
CA LYS A 73 -5.69 6.62 7.52
C LYS A 73 -5.89 7.82 6.58
N GLY A 74 -7.14 8.06 6.20
CA GLY A 74 -7.42 9.11 5.25
C GLY A 74 -6.74 8.85 3.92
N ASN A 75 -5.90 9.77 3.50
CA ASN A 75 -5.19 9.63 2.24
C ASN A 75 -3.73 9.16 2.43
N LYS A 76 -3.43 8.62 3.59
CA LYS A 76 -2.10 8.09 3.89
C LYS A 76 -2.17 6.61 4.17
N ALA A 77 -1.17 5.89 3.74
CA ALA A 77 -1.06 4.47 3.97
C ALA A 77 0.33 4.15 4.47
N THR A 78 0.40 3.41 5.58
CA THR A 78 1.68 2.92 6.07
C THR A 78 1.76 1.45 5.71
N VAL A 79 2.85 1.07 5.06
CA VAL A 79 3.06 -0.29 4.58
C VAL A 79 4.28 -0.87 5.26
N ILE A 80 4.12 -2.05 5.85
CA ILE A 80 5.27 -2.83 6.29
C ILE A 80 5.42 -3.95 5.27
N ASN A 81 6.50 -3.89 4.49
CA ASN A 81 6.67 -4.83 3.40
C ASN A 81 7.11 -6.19 3.89
N ALA A 82 7.31 -7.13 2.95
CA ALA A 82 7.65 -8.51 3.31
C ALA A 82 8.98 -8.63 4.04
N ARG A 83 9.83 -7.61 3.94
CA ARG A 83 11.11 -7.59 4.64
C ARG A 83 11.03 -6.92 6.00
N GLY A 84 9.84 -6.44 6.38
CA GLY A 84 9.67 -5.75 7.64
C GLY A 84 10.00 -4.27 7.62
N HIS A 85 10.25 -3.70 6.47
CA HIS A 85 10.53 -2.27 6.35
C HIS A 85 9.23 -1.48 6.30
N LYS A 86 9.17 -0.42 7.07
CA LYS A 86 7.99 0.43 7.16
C LYS A 86 8.18 1.66 6.28
N GLU A 87 7.24 1.89 5.37
CA GLU A 87 7.25 3.04 4.49
C GLU A 87 5.89 3.68 4.48
N GLN A 88 5.87 4.99 4.32
CA GLN A 88 4.61 5.72 4.28
C GLN A 88 4.31 6.13 2.84
N TYR A 89 3.09 5.85 2.41
CA TYR A 89 2.64 6.09 1.05
C TYR A 89 1.43 7.02 1.05
N GLN A 90 1.14 7.54 -0.10
CA GLN A 90 -0.04 8.35 -0.35
C GLN A 90 -1.07 7.48 -1.05
N VAL A 91 -2.31 7.53 -0.58
CA VAL A 91 -3.40 6.82 -1.26
C VAL A 91 -3.85 7.68 -2.43
N VAL A 92 -3.74 7.13 -3.63
CA VAL A 92 -4.10 7.85 -4.86
C VAL A 92 -5.35 7.31 -5.51
N GLY A 93 -5.87 6.20 -5.01
CA GLY A 93 -7.12 5.65 -5.51
C GLY A 93 -7.58 4.50 -4.65
N GLN A 94 -8.83 4.09 -4.86
CA GLN A 94 -9.44 3.02 -4.10
C GLN A 94 -10.58 2.44 -4.93
N ALA A 95 -10.68 1.11 -4.94
CA ALA A 95 -11.73 0.43 -5.68
C ALA A 95 -12.24 -0.77 -4.92
N GLN A 96 -13.52 -1.06 -5.08
CA GLN A 96 -14.13 -2.26 -4.57
C GLN A 96 -14.12 -3.33 -5.66
N ALA A 97 -13.99 -4.59 -5.25
CA ALA A 97 -14.03 -5.67 -6.21
C ALA A 97 -15.42 -5.73 -6.86
N PRO A 98 -15.49 -5.85 -8.19
CA PRO A 98 -16.78 -5.89 -8.86
C PRO A 98 -17.53 -7.17 -8.51
N GLY A 99 -18.84 -7.08 -8.46
CA GLY A 99 -19.68 -8.23 -8.22
C GLY A 99 -19.76 -8.71 -6.79
N GLN A 100 -19.26 -7.94 -5.88
CA GLN A 100 -19.27 -8.31 -4.46
C GLN A 100 -20.49 -7.76 -3.73
#